data_e745f6266c4b66cc6ee6c940d6f1c6fa
#
_entry.id   e745f6266c4b66cc6ee6c940d6f1c6fa
#
_cell.length_a   1.000
_cell.length_b   1.000
_cell.length_c   1.000
_cell.angle_alpha   90.00
_cell.angle_beta   90.00
_cell.angle_gamma   90.00
#
_symmetry.space_group_name_H-M   'P 1'
#
loop_
_entity.id
_entity.type
_entity.pdbx_description
1 polymer ?
#
loop_
_entity_poly.entity_id
_entity_poly.type
_entity_poly.pdbx_seq_one_letter_code
_entity_poly.pdbx_strand_id
1 'polypeptide(L)'
;MGQSELCWTANAFLFLLFLPGILGWGREGHYMICKIAEKYLTEDALSMVKELLPSYAEGDLAAVCSWADELRAHPDYHWSGALHYVDTPDFFCNYKCSRDCHDNYRHKGRCVTAAIYNYTMQLESAYKEITSEIKYNLTEALMFLSHFIGDVHQPLHVGFVGDIGGNLIKVSWYRRRTNLHHVWDTMIIDSALKRFYHSNLLLMIQAIQNNISDEWHNEVSAWRNCTVNQTTCPNPSSEV
;
A
#
# COMPACT_ATOMS: atom_id res chain seq x y z
N MET A 1 17.17 -48.32 0.01
CA MET A 1 16.01 -47.44 0.25
C MET A 1 16.54 -46.25 1.05
N GLY A 2 16.58 -45.03 0.51
CA GLY A 2 16.99 -43.88 1.33
C GLY A 2 17.63 -42.68 0.63
N GLN A 3 17.71 -42.62 -0.71
CA GLN A 3 18.25 -41.41 -1.38
C GLN A 3 17.25 -40.63 -2.24
N SER A 4 16.05 -41.14 -2.50
CA SER A 4 15.05 -40.46 -3.31
C SER A 4 14.10 -39.54 -2.50
N GLU A 5 13.93 -39.80 -1.23
CA GLU A 5 13.03 -39.03 -0.36
C GLU A 5 13.61 -37.66 0.04
N LEU A 6 14.96 -37.58 0.22
CA LEU A 6 15.61 -36.30 0.59
C LEU A 6 15.62 -35.27 -0.55
N CYS A 7 15.58 -35.73 -1.81
CA CYS A 7 15.63 -34.86 -2.97
C CYS A 7 14.30 -34.13 -3.22
N TRP A 8 13.17 -34.75 -2.85
CA TRP A 8 11.84 -34.16 -3.01
C TRP A 8 11.55 -33.08 -1.95
N THR A 9 12.00 -33.29 -0.71
CA THR A 9 11.80 -32.32 0.36
C THR A 9 12.67 -31.07 0.17
N ALA A 10 13.91 -31.23 -0.31
CA ALA A 10 14.80 -30.10 -0.61
C ALA A 10 14.28 -29.24 -1.79
N ASN A 11 13.72 -29.87 -2.84
CA ASN A 11 13.13 -29.13 -3.96
C ASN A 11 11.81 -28.45 -3.60
N ALA A 12 10.99 -29.03 -2.70
CA ALA A 12 9.77 -28.38 -2.20
C ALA A 12 10.10 -27.17 -1.32
N PHE A 13 11.16 -27.22 -0.51
CA PHE A 13 11.62 -26.09 0.30
C PHE A 13 12.23 -24.97 -0.54
N LEU A 14 12.94 -25.31 -1.63
CA LEU A 14 13.48 -24.30 -2.55
C LEU A 14 12.39 -23.58 -3.35
N PHE A 15 11.26 -24.25 -3.65
CA PHE A 15 10.13 -23.65 -4.35
C PHE A 15 9.32 -22.66 -3.48
N LEU A 16 9.30 -22.84 -2.15
CA LEU A 16 8.66 -21.93 -1.21
C LEU A 16 9.45 -20.62 -1.00
N LEU A 17 10.75 -20.60 -1.32
CA LEU A 17 11.60 -19.40 -1.23
C LEU A 17 11.45 -18.46 -2.44
N PHE A 18 10.73 -18.87 -3.49
CA PHE A 18 10.48 -18.09 -4.71
C PHE A 18 9.00 -17.73 -4.94
N LEU A 19 8.17 -17.80 -3.91
CA LEU A 19 6.89 -17.09 -3.98
C LEU A 19 7.24 -15.60 -3.93
N PRO A 20 7.05 -14.82 -5.02
CA PRO A 20 7.14 -13.38 -4.91
C PRO A 20 6.13 -12.98 -3.85
N GLY A 21 6.61 -12.42 -2.74
CA GLY A 21 5.72 -11.85 -1.74
C GLY A 21 4.74 -10.92 -2.47
N ILE A 22 3.50 -10.89 -2.03
CA ILE A 22 2.52 -9.91 -2.49
C ILE A 22 3.09 -8.57 -2.04
N LEU A 23 3.75 -7.87 -2.95
CA LEU A 23 4.23 -6.51 -2.77
C LEU A 23 3.11 -5.62 -3.27
N GLY A 24 2.79 -4.56 -2.56
CA GLY A 24 1.98 -3.46 -3.04
C GLY A 24 2.59 -2.80 -4.29
N TRP A 25 2.31 -1.55 -4.52
CA TRP A 25 3.12 -0.83 -5.51
C TRP A 25 4.59 -1.18 -5.26
N GLY A 26 5.35 -1.51 -6.30
CA GLY A 26 6.78 -1.70 -6.15
C GLY A 26 7.45 -0.48 -5.50
N ARG A 27 8.68 -0.61 -5.10
CA ARG A 27 9.44 0.44 -4.39
C ARG A 27 9.32 1.81 -5.06
N GLU A 28 9.43 1.85 -6.40
CA GLU A 28 9.30 3.07 -7.19
C GLU A 28 7.89 3.67 -7.09
N GLY A 29 6.85 2.85 -7.09
CA GLY A 29 5.47 3.28 -6.95
C GLY A 29 5.19 3.91 -5.58
N HIS A 30 5.60 3.25 -4.49
CA HIS A 30 5.49 3.82 -3.14
C HIS A 30 6.28 5.11 -2.99
N TYR A 31 7.52 5.15 -3.50
CA TYR A 31 8.31 6.37 -3.52
C TYR A 31 7.57 7.52 -4.23
N MET A 32 7.02 7.25 -5.42
CA MET A 32 6.31 8.24 -6.22
C MET A 32 5.09 8.78 -5.50
N ILE A 33 4.25 7.91 -4.91
CA ILE A 33 3.03 8.32 -4.22
C ILE A 33 3.37 9.26 -3.06
N CYS A 34 4.33 8.90 -2.21
CA CYS A 34 4.74 9.75 -1.11
C CYS A 34 5.36 11.05 -1.59
N LYS A 35 6.18 11.02 -2.63
CA LYS A 35 6.81 12.23 -3.20
C LYS A 35 5.80 13.18 -3.84
N ILE A 36 4.75 12.64 -4.44
CA ILE A 36 3.62 13.44 -4.92
C ILE A 36 2.86 14.04 -3.74
N ALA A 37 2.53 13.22 -2.73
CA ALA A 37 1.76 13.67 -1.57
C ALA A 37 2.44 14.80 -0.79
N GLU A 38 3.77 14.76 -0.61
CA GLU A 38 4.53 15.82 0.08
C GLU A 38 4.24 17.21 -0.48
N LYS A 39 4.06 17.35 -1.79
CA LYS A 39 3.77 18.65 -2.43
C LYS A 39 2.43 19.24 -2.01
N TYR A 40 1.49 18.42 -1.54
CA TYR A 40 0.14 18.83 -1.16
C TYR A 40 -0.08 18.90 0.35
N LEU A 41 0.93 18.59 1.14
CA LEU A 41 0.89 18.82 2.59
C LEU A 41 0.94 20.33 2.89
N THR A 42 0.23 20.76 3.94
CA THR A 42 0.43 22.11 4.50
C THR A 42 1.82 22.23 5.10
N GLU A 43 2.32 23.46 5.27
CA GLU A 43 3.64 23.70 5.88
C GLU A 43 3.74 23.06 7.27
N ASP A 44 2.69 23.19 8.08
CA ASP A 44 2.64 22.61 9.42
C ASP A 44 2.67 21.07 9.35
N ALA A 45 1.86 20.46 8.47
CA ALA A 45 1.87 19.02 8.30
C ALA A 45 3.22 18.48 7.80
N LEU A 46 3.84 19.19 6.85
CA LEU A 46 5.17 18.83 6.34
C LEU A 46 6.24 18.93 7.44
N SER A 47 6.16 19.95 8.28
CA SER A 47 7.06 20.11 9.43
C SER A 47 6.93 18.95 10.41
N MET A 48 5.70 18.59 10.78
CA MET A 48 5.44 17.45 11.66
C MET A 48 5.89 16.11 11.05
N VAL A 49 5.65 15.90 9.76
CA VAL A 49 6.13 14.72 9.05
C VAL A 49 7.65 14.61 9.17
N LYS A 50 8.38 15.70 8.91
CA LYS A 50 9.85 15.70 9.01
C LYS A 50 10.36 15.43 10.42
N GLU A 51 9.66 15.89 11.44
CA GLU A 51 10.01 15.66 12.84
C GLU A 51 9.80 14.18 13.23
N LEU A 52 8.74 13.54 12.72
CA LEU A 52 8.42 12.15 13.01
C LEU A 52 9.29 11.15 12.24
N LEU A 53 9.87 11.54 11.11
CA LEU A 53 10.67 10.64 10.29
C LEU A 53 11.96 10.22 10.99
N PRO A 54 12.43 8.97 10.78
CA PRO A 54 13.73 8.55 11.28
C PRO A 54 14.86 9.36 10.62
N SER A 55 15.94 9.58 11.36
CA SER A 55 17.05 10.43 10.91
C SER A 55 17.66 10.03 9.57
N TYR A 56 17.67 8.73 9.25
CA TYR A 56 18.19 8.23 7.97
C TYR A 56 17.33 8.62 6.75
N ALA A 57 16.08 9.02 6.98
CA ALA A 57 15.19 9.51 5.91
C ALA A 57 15.48 10.97 5.51
N GLU A 58 16.31 11.69 6.28
CA GLU A 58 16.72 13.07 6.01
C GLU A 58 15.53 14.01 5.76
N GLY A 59 14.37 13.71 6.37
CA GLY A 59 13.13 14.47 6.20
C GLY A 59 12.38 14.20 4.89
N ASP A 60 12.73 13.16 4.14
CA ASP A 60 12.05 12.74 2.92
C ASP A 60 11.09 11.57 3.24
N LEU A 61 9.78 11.83 3.22
CA LEU A 61 8.76 10.81 3.44
C LEU A 61 8.84 9.68 2.40
N ALA A 62 9.19 10.03 1.17
CA ALA A 62 9.28 9.05 0.08
C ALA A 62 10.38 8.01 0.33
N ALA A 63 11.45 8.39 1.04
CA ALA A 63 12.55 7.47 1.36
C ALA A 63 12.12 6.27 2.22
N VAL A 64 11.03 6.39 2.97
CA VAL A 64 10.53 5.34 3.88
C VAL A 64 9.20 4.73 3.43
N CYS A 65 8.64 5.19 2.33
CA CYS A 65 7.30 4.79 1.91
C CYS A 65 7.18 3.29 1.53
N SER A 66 8.27 2.63 1.12
CA SER A 66 8.33 1.19 0.87
C SER A 66 8.69 0.34 2.11
N TRP A 67 9.00 0.98 3.24
CA TRP A 67 9.53 0.33 4.43
C TRP A 67 8.65 -0.82 4.96
N ALA A 68 7.32 -0.67 4.96
CA ALA A 68 6.41 -1.68 5.47
C ALA A 68 6.49 -3.01 4.69
N ASP A 69 6.71 -2.96 3.39
CA ASP A 69 6.95 -4.13 2.55
C ASP A 69 8.26 -4.85 2.90
N GLU A 70 9.31 -4.08 3.14
CA GLU A 70 10.62 -4.61 3.50
C GLU A 70 10.57 -5.34 4.85
N LEU A 71 9.79 -4.81 5.81
CA LEU A 71 9.63 -5.41 7.13
C LEU A 71 8.71 -6.62 7.19
N ARG A 72 7.79 -6.75 6.26
CA ARG A 72 6.79 -7.83 6.26
C ARG A 72 7.43 -9.23 6.34
N ALA A 73 8.63 -9.40 5.82
CA ALA A 73 9.40 -10.64 5.92
C ALA A 73 10.07 -10.84 7.29
N HIS A 74 10.17 -9.80 8.12
CA HIS A 74 10.77 -9.88 9.44
C HIS A 74 9.81 -10.55 10.45
N PRO A 75 10.26 -11.49 11.29
CA PRO A 75 9.38 -12.23 12.22
C PRO A 75 8.48 -11.34 13.09
N ASP A 76 9.02 -10.23 13.59
CA ASP A 76 8.29 -9.31 14.47
C ASP A 76 7.19 -8.52 13.75
N TYR A 77 7.19 -8.51 12.41
CA TYR A 77 6.25 -7.76 11.58
C TYR A 77 5.39 -8.62 10.65
N HIS A 78 5.48 -9.95 10.72
CA HIS A 78 4.62 -10.87 9.93
C HIS A 78 3.12 -10.57 10.06
N TRP A 79 2.71 -10.03 11.20
CA TRP A 79 1.33 -9.63 11.45
C TRP A 79 0.84 -8.53 10.49
N SER A 80 1.73 -7.70 9.96
CA SER A 80 1.37 -6.58 9.07
C SER A 80 0.94 -7.04 7.68
N GLY A 81 1.32 -8.24 7.26
CA GLY A 81 1.06 -8.72 5.90
C GLY A 81 -0.41 -8.65 5.45
N ALA A 82 -1.36 -8.90 6.36
CA ALA A 82 -2.78 -8.79 6.07
C ALA A 82 -3.28 -7.33 5.97
N LEU A 83 -2.48 -6.35 6.37
CA LEU A 83 -2.85 -4.94 6.38
C LEU A 83 -2.56 -4.23 5.05
N HIS A 84 -1.95 -4.91 4.09
CA HIS A 84 -1.58 -4.32 2.80
C HIS A 84 -2.71 -4.35 1.76
N TYR A 85 -3.77 -5.10 2.01
CA TYR A 85 -4.85 -5.29 1.04
C TYR A 85 -6.20 -5.52 1.72
N VAL A 86 -7.26 -5.51 0.91
CA VAL A 86 -8.57 -6.03 1.25
C VAL A 86 -9.21 -6.62 0.01
N ASP A 87 -9.57 -7.90 0.06
CA ASP A 87 -10.23 -8.57 -1.05
C ASP A 87 -11.73 -8.65 -0.82
N THR A 88 -12.50 -8.32 -1.87
CA THR A 88 -13.95 -8.50 -1.87
C THR A 88 -14.32 -9.89 -2.38
N PRO A 89 -15.46 -10.47 -2.02
CA PRO A 89 -15.93 -11.72 -2.61
C PRO A 89 -16.10 -11.59 -4.12
N ASP A 90 -15.85 -12.67 -4.84
CA ASP A 90 -15.99 -12.73 -6.30
C ASP A 90 -17.36 -12.23 -6.75
N PHE A 91 -17.37 -11.47 -7.86
CA PHE A 91 -18.57 -10.86 -8.45
C PHE A 91 -19.23 -9.73 -7.64
N PHE A 92 -18.67 -9.33 -6.48
CA PHE A 92 -19.14 -8.18 -5.73
C PHE A 92 -18.22 -6.98 -5.96
N CYS A 93 -18.71 -5.97 -6.69
CA CYS A 93 -18.00 -4.72 -6.91
C CYS A 93 -18.31 -3.67 -5.83
N ASN A 94 -18.60 -4.10 -4.60
CA ASN A 94 -18.85 -3.24 -3.46
C ASN A 94 -18.12 -3.75 -2.23
N TYR A 95 -17.30 -2.90 -1.67
CA TYR A 95 -16.64 -3.15 -0.40
C TYR A 95 -17.61 -2.94 0.78
N LYS A 96 -17.55 -3.85 1.76
CA LYS A 96 -18.23 -3.71 3.06
C LYS A 96 -17.25 -4.09 4.18
N CYS A 97 -16.91 -3.14 5.05
CA CYS A 97 -15.93 -3.34 6.11
C CYS A 97 -16.27 -4.56 6.99
N SER A 98 -17.53 -4.67 7.42
CA SER A 98 -17.99 -5.79 8.28
C SER A 98 -17.86 -7.18 7.65
N ARG A 99 -17.92 -7.25 6.31
CA ARG A 99 -17.81 -8.50 5.54
C ARG A 99 -16.37 -8.79 5.11
N ASP A 100 -15.66 -7.77 4.62
CA ASP A 100 -14.44 -7.95 3.82
C ASP A 100 -13.16 -7.66 4.61
N CYS A 101 -13.24 -6.80 5.66
CA CYS A 101 -12.06 -6.43 6.43
C CYS A 101 -11.68 -7.48 7.47
N HIS A 102 -10.95 -8.49 7.04
CA HIS A 102 -10.41 -9.56 7.89
C HIS A 102 -9.18 -10.21 7.24
N ASP A 103 -8.35 -10.84 8.06
CA ASP A 103 -7.26 -11.68 7.56
C ASP A 103 -7.74 -13.09 7.12
N ASN A 104 -6.80 -13.91 6.66
CA ASN A 104 -7.07 -15.29 6.25
C ASN A 104 -7.62 -16.20 7.38
N TYR A 105 -7.44 -15.79 8.63
CA TYR A 105 -7.96 -16.47 9.82
C TYR A 105 -9.29 -15.90 10.29
N ARG A 106 -9.89 -14.95 9.52
CA ARG A 106 -11.15 -14.27 9.84
C ARG A 106 -11.09 -13.35 11.06
N HIS A 107 -9.90 -12.88 11.46
CA HIS A 107 -9.78 -11.84 12.47
C HIS A 107 -10.22 -10.50 11.84
N LYS A 108 -11.30 -9.94 12.38
CA LYS A 108 -11.88 -8.67 11.92
C LYS A 108 -10.92 -7.49 12.12
N GLY A 109 -11.05 -6.48 11.26
CA GLY A 109 -10.24 -5.26 11.34
C GLY A 109 -8.79 -5.46 10.88
N ARG A 110 -8.46 -6.57 10.24
CA ARG A 110 -7.13 -6.84 9.69
C ARG A 110 -7.15 -6.75 8.17
N CYS A 111 -7.15 -5.51 7.70
CA CYS A 111 -7.11 -5.16 6.28
C CYS A 111 -6.58 -3.74 6.09
N VAL A 112 -6.30 -3.33 4.86
CA VAL A 112 -5.70 -2.03 4.54
C VAL A 112 -6.56 -0.85 5.00
N THR A 113 -7.87 -0.90 4.86
CA THR A 113 -8.76 0.21 5.26
C THR A 113 -8.81 0.40 6.77
N ALA A 114 -8.86 -0.68 7.55
CA ALA A 114 -8.78 -0.61 9.01
C ALA A 114 -7.40 -0.16 9.50
N ALA A 115 -6.33 -0.56 8.81
CA ALA A 115 -4.98 -0.11 9.12
C ALA A 115 -4.82 1.40 8.90
N ILE A 116 -5.27 1.94 7.77
CA ILE A 116 -5.29 3.38 7.50
C ILE A 116 -6.02 4.12 8.62
N TYR A 117 -7.22 3.67 8.99
CA TYR A 117 -7.96 4.29 10.08
C TYR A 117 -7.21 4.24 11.41
N ASN A 118 -6.68 3.09 11.79
CA ASN A 118 -5.98 2.91 13.05
C ASN A 118 -4.77 3.84 13.17
N TYR A 119 -3.91 3.90 12.14
CA TYR A 119 -2.73 4.74 12.17
C TYR A 119 -3.05 6.24 12.07
N THR A 120 -4.11 6.61 11.34
CA THR A 120 -4.64 7.97 11.35
C THR A 120 -5.05 8.38 12.77
N MET A 121 -5.81 7.54 13.48
CA MET A 121 -6.25 7.82 14.85
C MET A 121 -5.08 7.92 15.83
N GLN A 122 -4.03 7.13 15.66
CA GLN A 122 -2.82 7.22 16.49
C GLN A 122 -2.15 8.60 16.33
N LEU A 123 -1.96 9.05 15.09
CA LEU A 123 -1.35 10.36 14.80
C LEU A 123 -2.26 11.51 15.27
N GLU A 124 -3.57 11.44 15.02
CA GLU A 124 -4.51 12.45 15.50
C GLU A 124 -4.57 12.56 17.03
N SER A 125 -4.54 11.42 17.73
CA SER A 125 -4.57 11.39 19.18
C SER A 125 -3.36 12.09 19.79
N ALA A 126 -2.19 11.89 19.18
CA ALA A 126 -0.97 12.56 19.61
C ALA A 126 -1.03 14.09 19.33
N TYR A 127 -1.55 14.49 18.17
CA TYR A 127 -1.69 15.90 17.82
C TYR A 127 -2.68 16.65 18.72
N LYS A 128 -3.78 16.02 19.11
CA LYS A 128 -4.82 16.63 19.95
C LYS A 128 -4.47 16.61 21.45
N GLU A 129 -3.28 16.11 21.84
CA GLU A 129 -2.90 15.92 23.24
C GLU A 129 -3.98 15.17 24.06
N ILE A 130 -4.76 14.33 23.41
CA ILE A 130 -5.71 13.47 24.09
C ILE A 130 -4.87 12.50 24.90
N THR A 131 -4.67 12.84 26.17
CA THR A 131 -3.83 12.11 27.10
C THR A 131 -4.35 10.67 27.23
N SER A 132 -3.82 9.80 26.40
CA SER A 132 -3.93 8.39 26.62
C SER A 132 -2.67 7.92 27.32
N GLU A 133 -2.81 7.03 28.27
CA GLU A 133 -1.67 6.33 28.88
C GLU A 133 -0.88 5.52 27.85
N ILE A 134 -1.45 5.33 26.65
CA ILE A 134 -0.87 4.58 25.55
C ILE A 134 0.02 5.50 24.73
N LYS A 135 1.32 5.25 24.76
CA LYS A 135 2.30 5.92 23.91
C LYS A 135 2.48 5.11 22.63
N TYR A 136 1.98 5.63 21.53
CA TYR A 136 2.20 5.06 20.21
C TYR A 136 3.61 5.37 19.70
N ASN A 137 4.17 4.48 18.87
CA ASN A 137 5.34 4.79 18.06
C ASN A 137 4.88 5.57 16.82
N LEU A 138 4.91 6.90 16.91
CA LEU A 138 4.38 7.77 15.87
C LEU A 138 5.20 7.73 14.58
N THR A 139 6.50 7.44 14.67
CA THR A 139 7.35 7.19 13.51
C THR A 139 6.84 5.99 12.71
N GLU A 140 6.63 4.85 13.36
CA GLU A 140 6.06 3.67 12.69
C GLU A 140 4.64 3.92 12.20
N ALA A 141 3.82 4.64 12.99
CA ALA A 141 2.46 4.97 12.59
C ALA A 141 2.43 5.80 11.29
N LEU A 142 3.32 6.79 11.16
CA LEU A 142 3.46 7.57 9.95
C LEU A 142 3.95 6.73 8.77
N MET A 143 4.96 5.89 8.98
CA MET A 143 5.54 5.05 7.93
C MET A 143 4.53 4.01 7.43
N PHE A 144 3.78 3.36 8.32
CA PHE A 144 2.69 2.46 7.95
C PHE A 144 1.55 3.19 7.24
N LEU A 145 1.11 4.34 7.77
CA LEU A 145 0.01 5.09 7.16
C LEU A 145 0.34 5.50 5.72
N SER A 146 1.52 6.07 5.49
CA SER A 146 1.94 6.50 4.16
C SER A 146 2.02 5.34 3.17
N HIS A 147 2.52 4.19 3.61
CA HIS A 147 2.57 2.97 2.82
C HIS A 147 1.16 2.45 2.46
N PHE A 148 0.29 2.27 3.45
CA PHE A 148 -1.05 1.72 3.22
C PHE A 148 -1.97 2.64 2.41
N ILE A 149 -1.78 3.95 2.49
CA ILE A 149 -2.43 4.88 1.56
C ILE A 149 -1.93 4.61 0.13
N GLY A 150 -0.65 4.32 -0.06
CA GLY A 150 -0.13 3.86 -1.35
C GLY A 150 -0.79 2.57 -1.82
N ASP A 151 -0.86 1.57 -0.96
CA ASP A 151 -1.45 0.26 -1.27
C ASP A 151 -2.91 0.37 -1.74
N VAL A 152 -3.74 1.14 -1.04
CA VAL A 152 -5.17 1.28 -1.40
C VAL A 152 -5.39 1.97 -2.74
N HIS A 153 -4.38 2.68 -3.27
CA HIS A 153 -4.42 3.26 -4.61
C HIS A 153 -4.03 2.27 -5.72
N GLN A 154 -3.54 1.08 -5.37
CA GLN A 154 -3.31 0.01 -6.34
C GLN A 154 -4.59 -0.83 -6.47
N PRO A 155 -5.25 -0.85 -7.64
CA PRO A 155 -6.57 -1.47 -7.79
C PRO A 155 -6.66 -2.94 -7.35
N LEU A 156 -5.58 -3.71 -7.50
CA LEU A 156 -5.58 -5.13 -7.14
C LEU A 156 -5.28 -5.39 -5.66
N HIS A 157 -4.99 -4.32 -4.88
CA HIS A 157 -5.00 -4.37 -3.42
C HIS A 157 -6.40 -4.24 -2.83
N VAL A 158 -7.40 -3.96 -3.70
CA VAL A 158 -8.84 -3.99 -3.41
C VAL A 158 -9.50 -4.93 -4.43
N GLY A 159 -8.92 -6.09 -4.61
CA GLY A 159 -9.27 -7.08 -5.63
C GLY A 159 -10.33 -8.08 -5.21
N PHE A 160 -10.22 -9.29 -5.75
CA PHE A 160 -11.14 -10.39 -5.47
C PHE A 160 -10.44 -11.54 -4.75
N VAL A 161 -11.17 -12.20 -3.85
CA VAL A 161 -10.67 -13.36 -3.09
C VAL A 161 -10.27 -14.49 -4.03
N GLY A 162 -11.06 -14.78 -5.07
CA GLY A 162 -10.89 -15.95 -5.93
C GLY A 162 -9.63 -15.93 -6.79
N ASP A 163 -9.15 -14.75 -7.16
CA ASP A 163 -7.91 -14.61 -7.92
C ASP A 163 -6.73 -14.05 -7.08
N ILE A 164 -6.96 -13.86 -5.78
CA ILE A 164 -5.98 -13.32 -4.82
C ILE A 164 -5.48 -11.95 -5.32
N GLY A 165 -6.39 -11.01 -5.56
CA GLY A 165 -6.04 -9.71 -6.09
C GLY A 165 -5.27 -9.79 -7.43
N GLY A 166 -5.64 -10.68 -8.33
CA GLY A 166 -4.99 -10.85 -9.65
C GLY A 166 -3.68 -11.66 -9.64
N ASN A 167 -3.24 -12.20 -8.49
CA ASN A 167 -2.01 -13.01 -8.42
C ASN A 167 -2.13 -14.35 -9.17
N LEU A 168 -3.34 -14.91 -9.25
CA LEU A 168 -3.58 -16.13 -9.98
C LEU A 168 -3.79 -15.91 -11.50
N ILE A 169 -4.01 -14.68 -11.93
CA ILE A 169 -4.21 -14.34 -13.35
C ILE A 169 -2.87 -14.27 -14.06
N LYS A 170 -2.56 -15.30 -14.86
CA LYS A 170 -1.31 -15.37 -15.63
C LYS A 170 -1.41 -14.52 -16.88
N VAL A 171 -0.43 -13.64 -17.08
CA VAL A 171 -0.34 -12.72 -18.20
C VAL A 171 1.06 -12.76 -18.83
N SER A 172 1.18 -12.15 -20.00
CA SER A 172 2.48 -11.92 -20.64
C SER A 172 2.65 -10.42 -20.90
N TRP A 173 3.64 -9.82 -20.24
CA TRP A 173 3.99 -8.41 -20.39
C TRP A 173 5.29 -8.30 -21.20
N TYR A 174 5.22 -7.75 -22.40
CA TYR A 174 6.36 -7.68 -23.34
C TYR A 174 7.15 -9.00 -23.45
N ARG A 175 6.43 -10.14 -23.66
CA ARG A 175 6.97 -11.51 -23.75
C ARG A 175 7.51 -12.09 -22.43
N ARG A 176 7.45 -11.37 -21.32
CA ARG A 176 7.79 -11.88 -20.00
C ARG A 176 6.55 -12.46 -19.32
N ARG A 177 6.58 -13.74 -18.96
CA ARG A 177 5.49 -14.38 -18.21
C ARG A 177 5.48 -13.87 -16.77
N THR A 178 4.31 -13.52 -16.29
CA THR A 178 4.10 -12.97 -14.95
C THR A 178 2.63 -13.17 -14.53
N ASN A 179 2.19 -12.48 -13.48
CA ASN A 179 0.78 -12.37 -13.09
C ASN A 179 0.29 -10.92 -13.22
N LEU A 180 -1.03 -10.73 -13.21
CA LEU A 180 -1.64 -9.42 -13.39
C LEU A 180 -1.27 -8.47 -12.24
N HIS A 181 -1.24 -8.95 -11.01
CA HIS A 181 -0.87 -8.17 -9.83
C HIS A 181 0.52 -7.54 -9.99
N HIS A 182 1.53 -8.34 -10.32
CA HIS A 182 2.90 -7.84 -10.52
C HIS A 182 3.03 -6.88 -11.72
N VAL A 183 2.18 -7.01 -12.73
CA VAL A 183 2.14 -6.01 -13.83
C VAL A 183 1.75 -4.64 -13.27
N TRP A 184 0.73 -4.58 -12.44
CA TRP A 184 0.29 -3.34 -11.81
C TRP A 184 1.32 -2.79 -10.82
N ASP A 185 1.84 -3.62 -9.93
CA ASP A 185 2.78 -3.19 -8.89
C ASP A 185 4.05 -2.55 -9.45
N THR A 186 4.58 -3.13 -10.52
CA THR A 186 5.95 -2.80 -10.94
C THR A 186 6.07 -2.56 -12.44
N MET A 187 5.54 -3.46 -13.28
CA MET A 187 5.93 -3.50 -14.68
C MET A 187 5.36 -2.35 -15.51
N ILE A 188 4.20 -1.82 -15.14
CA ILE A 188 3.60 -0.64 -15.78
C ILE A 188 4.51 0.57 -15.54
N ILE A 189 4.89 0.80 -14.27
CA ILE A 189 5.76 1.93 -13.87
C ILE A 189 7.11 1.81 -14.56
N ASP A 190 7.76 0.65 -14.46
CA ASP A 190 9.04 0.38 -15.11
C ASP A 190 9.02 0.63 -16.61
N SER A 191 7.94 0.21 -17.28
CA SER A 191 7.77 0.37 -18.71
C SER A 191 7.59 1.85 -19.08
N ALA A 192 6.80 2.59 -18.28
CA ALA A 192 6.59 4.01 -18.47
C ALA A 192 7.89 4.80 -18.25
N LEU A 193 8.61 4.52 -17.15
CA LEU A 193 9.90 5.14 -16.84
C LEU A 193 10.89 4.99 -18.00
N LYS A 194 11.06 3.75 -18.50
CA LYS A 194 12.00 3.48 -19.59
C LYS A 194 11.60 4.13 -20.90
N ARG A 195 10.29 4.12 -21.23
CA ARG A 195 9.79 4.53 -22.54
C ARG A 195 9.60 6.04 -22.66
N PHE A 196 9.17 6.71 -21.59
CA PHE A 196 8.73 8.10 -21.65
C PHE A 196 9.57 9.06 -20.80
N TYR A 197 10.30 8.55 -19.80
CA TYR A 197 10.99 9.38 -18.81
C TYR A 197 12.49 9.08 -18.70
N HIS A 198 13.07 8.43 -19.69
CA HIS A 198 14.52 8.12 -19.73
C HIS A 198 15.04 7.43 -18.47
N SER A 199 14.21 6.59 -17.83
CA SER A 199 14.48 5.94 -16.53
C SER A 199 14.70 6.93 -15.39
N ASN A 200 14.21 8.15 -15.49
CA ASN A 200 14.29 9.17 -14.46
C ASN A 200 12.96 9.29 -13.70
N LEU A 201 12.94 8.80 -12.47
CA LEU A 201 11.77 8.77 -11.62
C LEU A 201 11.25 10.18 -11.27
N LEU A 202 12.16 11.13 -11.05
CA LEU A 202 11.79 12.50 -10.73
C LEU A 202 11.08 13.21 -11.87
N LEU A 203 11.48 12.93 -13.14
CA LEU A 203 10.78 13.47 -14.29
C LEU A 203 9.34 12.93 -14.40
N MET A 204 9.14 11.65 -14.08
CA MET A 204 7.78 11.07 -14.06
C MET A 204 6.94 11.69 -12.95
N ILE A 205 7.47 11.83 -11.75
CA ILE A 205 6.80 12.49 -10.62
C ILE A 205 6.40 13.91 -11.00
N GLN A 206 7.32 14.69 -11.56
CA GLN A 206 7.06 16.07 -11.96
C GLN A 206 5.98 16.17 -13.05
N ALA A 207 5.98 15.26 -14.02
CA ALA A 207 4.93 15.20 -15.04
C ALA A 207 3.56 14.94 -14.41
N ILE A 208 3.45 13.98 -13.48
CA ILE A 208 2.20 13.69 -12.78
C ILE A 208 1.75 14.90 -11.95
N GLN A 209 2.66 15.53 -11.20
CA GLN A 209 2.35 16.72 -10.41
C GLN A 209 1.87 17.89 -11.27
N ASN A 210 2.44 18.07 -12.47
CA ASN A 210 1.99 19.08 -13.41
C ASN A 210 0.58 18.74 -13.93
N ASN A 211 0.32 17.49 -14.32
CA ASN A 211 -1.02 17.07 -14.76
C ASN A 211 -2.08 17.30 -13.68
N ILE A 212 -1.77 16.99 -12.39
CA ILE A 212 -2.69 17.25 -11.27
C ILE A 212 -2.98 18.76 -11.15
N SER A 213 -1.99 19.62 -11.35
CA SER A 213 -2.14 21.06 -11.22
C SER A 213 -2.85 21.70 -12.40
N ASP A 214 -2.61 21.20 -13.61
CA ASP A 214 -3.02 21.83 -14.86
C ASP A 214 -4.15 21.04 -15.56
N GLU A 215 -3.83 19.87 -16.13
CA GLU A 215 -4.76 19.13 -17.01
C GLU A 215 -5.93 18.53 -16.23
N TRP A 216 -5.67 18.01 -15.01
CA TRP A 216 -6.67 17.35 -14.17
C TRP A 216 -7.27 18.27 -13.10
N HIS A 217 -6.98 19.56 -13.17
CA HIS A 217 -7.45 20.55 -12.19
C HIS A 217 -8.98 20.50 -11.95
N ASN A 218 -9.76 20.28 -12.99
CA ASN A 218 -11.24 20.19 -12.84
C ASN A 218 -11.65 18.90 -12.10
N GLU A 219 -10.96 17.79 -12.33
CA GLU A 219 -11.24 16.51 -11.68
C GLU A 219 -10.79 16.49 -10.22
N VAL A 220 -9.76 17.23 -9.85
CA VAL A 220 -9.25 17.31 -8.46
C VAL A 220 -10.34 17.72 -7.49
N SER A 221 -11.21 18.64 -7.87
CA SER A 221 -12.36 19.07 -7.03
C SER A 221 -13.34 17.93 -6.78
N ALA A 222 -13.59 17.09 -7.80
CA ALA A 222 -14.45 15.91 -7.67
C ALA A 222 -13.78 14.82 -6.82
N TRP A 223 -12.47 14.62 -6.97
CA TRP A 223 -11.72 13.63 -6.16
C TRP A 223 -11.67 14.00 -4.67
N ARG A 224 -11.66 15.30 -4.36
CA ARG A 224 -11.69 15.81 -2.97
C ARG A 224 -13.06 15.78 -2.34
N ASN A 225 -14.13 15.63 -3.14
CA ASN A 225 -15.49 15.74 -2.66
C ASN A 225 -16.02 14.38 -2.17
N CYS A 226 -15.69 14.04 -0.92
CA CYS A 226 -16.30 12.92 -0.22
C CYS A 226 -17.73 13.30 0.15
N THR A 227 -18.73 12.79 -0.56
CA THR A 227 -20.13 12.94 -0.15
C THR A 227 -20.44 11.92 0.96
N VAL A 228 -21.00 12.44 2.06
CA VAL A 228 -21.30 11.69 3.30
C VAL A 228 -22.21 10.45 3.07
N ASN A 229 -22.86 10.35 1.92
CA ASN A 229 -23.75 9.24 1.55
C ASN A 229 -23.16 8.23 0.56
N GLN A 230 -21.90 8.39 0.16
CA GLN A 230 -21.25 7.40 -0.70
C GLN A 230 -20.30 6.56 0.14
N THR A 231 -20.44 5.26 0.04
CA THR A 231 -19.62 4.21 0.69
C THR A 231 -18.11 4.29 0.35
N THR A 232 -17.67 5.31 -0.38
CA THR A 232 -16.31 5.60 -0.78
C THR A 232 -15.50 6.37 0.27
N CYS A 233 -16.17 7.01 1.24
CA CYS A 233 -15.50 7.59 2.40
C CYS A 233 -15.80 6.71 3.61
N PRO A 234 -14.91 5.82 4.01
CA PRO A 234 -15.15 4.96 5.17
C PRO A 234 -15.26 5.83 6.42
N ASN A 235 -16.44 5.92 7.00
CA ASN A 235 -16.61 6.34 8.37
C ASN A 235 -16.68 5.05 9.20
N PRO A 236 -15.60 4.59 9.82
CA PRO A 236 -15.55 3.32 10.53
C PRO A 236 -16.41 3.29 11.78
N SER A 237 -16.88 4.46 12.24
CA SER A 237 -17.72 4.58 13.46
C SER A 237 -19.20 4.23 13.23
N SER A 238 -19.62 3.95 12.00
CA SER A 238 -21.03 3.65 11.69
C SER A 238 -21.35 2.15 11.54
N GLU A 239 -20.38 1.26 11.66
CA GLU A 239 -20.53 -0.19 11.46
C GLU A 239 -20.02 -1.05 12.64
N VAL A 240 -19.93 -0.50 13.87
CA VAL A 240 -19.67 -1.27 15.10
C VAL A 240 -20.97 -1.55 15.82
#